data_f28774e9785eb16a9201668aa8472160
#
_entry.id   f28774e9785eb16a9201668aa8472160
#
_cell.length_a   1.000
_cell.length_b   1.000
_cell.length_c   1.000
_cell.angle_alpha   90.00
_cell.angle_beta   90.00
_cell.angle_gamma   90.00
#
_symmetry.space_group_name_H-M   'P 1'
#
loop_
_entity.id
_entity.type
_entity.pdbx_description
1 polymer ?
#
loop_
_entity_poly.entity_id
_entity_poly.type
_entity_poly.pdbx_seq_one_letter_code
_entity_poly.pdbx_strand_id
1 'polypeptide(L)'
;WSVAYNGQIDATQVAITSGCNQAFCAVISSLCDEGDEVILPTPWYFNHKMWLDMSGVCTLPLPARAGLLPDIEEAASLITNRTRAIVLVTPNNPGGVEYPAQLVRDFFALARRHGLALVIDETYRDFDARTETTHGAPHDLFTDPDWHDTLIQLYSFSKAYRLTGHRVGAITASTQRLSEAEKFLDAVTICPNQLGQIAALWGLQNLGQWLAGERAEILDRRAAIHHHMPALEAKGWALLGCGAYFAYLEHPFAIPSDQLAQQLVREAGVLLLPGTMFMPKGSPTAARQLRLAFANIDRSGIATLFERLTSLPWPLAPDKVSA
;
A
#
# COMPACT_ATOMS: atom_id res chain seq x y z
N TRP A 1 13.60 10.84 9.68
CA TRP A 1 13.90 9.76 8.74
C TRP A 1 15.30 9.17 8.99
N SER A 2 16.33 9.99 9.13
CA SER A 2 17.68 9.50 9.44
C SER A 2 17.70 8.61 10.68
N VAL A 3 17.01 9.02 11.76
CA VAL A 3 16.89 8.21 12.98
C VAL A 3 16.08 6.93 12.74
N ALA A 4 14.93 7.03 12.06
CA ALA A 4 14.04 5.91 11.85
C ALA A 4 14.67 4.81 10.97
N TYR A 5 15.49 5.18 9.98
CA TYR A 5 16.09 4.23 9.03
C TYR A 5 17.58 3.96 9.30
N ASN A 6 18.14 4.54 10.36
CA ASN A 6 19.58 4.48 10.66
C ASN A 6 20.45 4.86 9.45
N GLY A 7 19.99 5.84 8.67
CA GLY A 7 20.62 6.32 7.45
C GLY A 7 21.00 7.78 7.51
N GLN A 8 21.61 8.28 6.45
CA GLN A 8 21.95 9.69 6.31
C GLN A 8 21.03 10.33 5.27
N ILE A 9 20.07 11.12 5.74
CA ILE A 9 19.12 11.85 4.90
C ILE A 9 19.18 13.32 5.29
N ASP A 10 19.57 14.16 4.34
CA ASP A 10 19.61 15.60 4.53
C ASP A 10 18.20 16.21 4.34
N ALA A 11 17.94 17.36 4.99
CA ALA A 11 16.67 18.06 4.86
C ALA A 11 16.37 18.47 3.41
N THR A 12 17.39 18.72 2.58
CA THR A 12 17.25 19.03 1.15
C THR A 12 16.82 17.82 0.30
N GLN A 13 16.84 16.63 0.89
CA GLN A 13 16.38 15.38 0.27
C GLN A 13 14.93 15.03 0.65
N VAL A 14 14.22 15.95 1.31
CA VAL A 14 12.82 15.75 1.72
C VAL A 14 11.96 16.90 1.22
N ALA A 15 10.91 16.58 0.45
CA ALA A 15 9.88 17.53 0.04
C ALA A 15 8.54 17.20 0.70
N ILE A 16 7.84 18.22 1.20
CA ILE A 16 6.49 18.07 1.75
C ILE A 16 5.46 18.25 0.64
N THR A 17 4.41 17.43 0.67
CA THR A 17 3.36 17.42 -0.34
C THR A 17 1.95 17.50 0.28
N SER A 18 0.95 17.80 -0.53
CA SER A 18 -0.47 17.77 -0.12
C SER A 18 -1.02 16.33 -0.05
N GLY A 19 -0.35 15.50 0.76
CA GLY A 19 -0.63 14.07 0.95
C GLY A 19 0.14 13.17 -0.03
N CYS A 20 0.23 11.88 0.30
CA CYS A 20 1.01 10.90 -0.46
C CYS A 20 0.52 10.72 -1.91
N ASN A 21 -0.78 10.90 -2.19
CA ASN A 21 -1.27 10.84 -3.58
C ASN A 21 -0.63 11.93 -4.45
N GLN A 22 -0.51 13.17 -3.94
CA GLN A 22 0.20 14.22 -4.68
C GLN A 22 1.69 13.91 -4.81
N ALA A 23 2.31 13.33 -3.78
CA ALA A 23 3.70 12.87 -3.84
C ALA A 23 3.89 11.88 -5.01
N PHE A 24 3.02 10.89 -5.12
CA PHE A 24 3.05 9.92 -6.22
C PHE A 24 2.85 10.59 -7.58
N CYS A 25 1.85 11.48 -7.70
CA CYS A 25 1.61 12.22 -8.94
C CYS A 25 2.84 13.03 -9.37
N ALA A 26 3.45 13.77 -8.45
CA ALA A 26 4.64 14.59 -8.73
C ALA A 26 5.84 13.73 -9.17
N VAL A 27 6.08 12.61 -8.47
CA VAL A 27 7.17 11.68 -8.79
C VAL A 27 6.97 11.07 -10.18
N ILE A 28 5.79 10.53 -10.47
CA ILE A 28 5.54 9.90 -11.77
C ILE A 28 5.63 10.94 -12.90
N SER A 29 5.06 12.14 -12.71
CA SER A 29 5.15 13.22 -13.72
C SER A 29 6.57 13.72 -13.96
N SER A 30 7.50 13.53 -13.01
CA SER A 30 8.92 13.88 -13.17
C SER A 30 9.75 12.74 -13.76
N LEU A 31 9.25 11.51 -13.76
CA LEU A 31 9.97 10.32 -14.24
C LEU A 31 9.54 9.84 -15.61
N CYS A 32 8.27 10.06 -15.98
CA CYS A 32 7.61 9.41 -17.10
C CYS A 32 6.99 10.40 -18.05
N ASP A 33 7.15 10.14 -19.34
CA ASP A 33 6.36 10.73 -20.41
C ASP A 33 5.22 9.79 -20.81
N GLU A 34 4.28 10.28 -21.64
CA GLU A 34 3.21 9.45 -22.22
C GLU A 34 3.81 8.26 -23.00
N GLY A 35 3.33 7.07 -22.73
CA GLY A 35 3.80 5.81 -23.31
C GLY A 35 5.00 5.17 -22.61
N ASP A 36 5.60 5.82 -21.63
CA ASP A 36 6.56 5.19 -20.74
C ASP A 36 5.88 4.13 -19.84
N GLU A 37 6.67 3.26 -19.23
CA GLU A 37 6.18 2.08 -18.52
C GLU A 37 6.58 2.09 -17.04
N VAL A 38 5.65 1.67 -16.18
CA VAL A 38 5.86 1.49 -14.76
C VAL A 38 5.41 0.09 -14.34
N ILE A 39 6.30 -0.67 -13.68
CA ILE A 39 5.99 -1.97 -13.11
C ILE A 39 5.24 -1.77 -11.79
N LEU A 40 4.05 -2.36 -11.68
CA LEU A 40 3.17 -2.23 -10.51
C LEU A 40 2.69 -3.61 -10.06
N PRO A 41 3.10 -4.10 -8.85
CA PRO A 41 2.62 -5.36 -8.31
C PRO A 41 1.10 -5.38 -8.14
N THR A 42 0.50 -6.51 -8.45
CA THR A 42 -0.93 -6.76 -8.24
C THR A 42 -1.15 -7.73 -7.08
N PRO A 43 -2.17 -7.51 -6.24
CA PRO A 43 -3.15 -6.42 -6.29
C PRO A 43 -2.51 -5.06 -5.97
N TRP A 44 -2.80 -4.04 -6.76
CA TRP A 44 -2.22 -2.70 -6.64
C TRP A 44 -3.06 -1.74 -5.79
N TYR A 45 -2.45 -0.66 -5.33
CA TYR A 45 -3.21 0.48 -4.82
C TYR A 45 -3.84 1.23 -6.00
N PHE A 46 -5.17 1.29 -6.03
CA PHE A 46 -5.91 1.77 -7.20
C PHE A 46 -5.62 3.23 -7.55
N ASN A 47 -5.26 4.09 -6.60
CA ASN A 47 -4.94 5.49 -6.92
C ASN A 47 -3.62 5.61 -7.72
N HIS A 48 -2.65 4.72 -7.48
CA HIS A 48 -1.44 4.66 -8.30
C HIS A 48 -1.81 4.30 -9.75
N LYS A 49 -2.60 3.25 -9.93
CA LYS A 49 -3.07 2.84 -11.26
C LYS A 49 -3.89 3.93 -11.95
N MET A 50 -4.79 4.58 -11.23
CA MET A 50 -5.61 5.68 -11.78
C MET A 50 -4.74 6.83 -12.29
N TRP A 51 -3.70 7.23 -11.55
CA TRP A 51 -2.81 8.29 -12.01
C TRP A 51 -2.00 7.90 -13.23
N LEU A 52 -1.46 6.67 -13.26
CA LEU A 52 -0.76 6.15 -14.45
C LEU A 52 -1.66 6.20 -15.68
N ASP A 53 -2.91 5.76 -15.57
CA ASP A 53 -3.88 5.83 -16.67
C ASP A 53 -4.17 7.27 -17.12
N MET A 54 -4.36 8.18 -16.16
CA MET A 54 -4.67 9.59 -16.45
C MET A 54 -3.51 10.33 -17.10
N SER A 55 -2.27 9.91 -16.80
CA SER A 55 -1.04 10.51 -17.37
C SER A 55 -0.54 9.81 -18.63
N GLY A 56 -1.26 8.81 -19.14
CA GLY A 56 -0.85 8.07 -20.35
C GLY A 56 0.34 7.14 -20.13
N VAL A 57 0.72 6.87 -18.89
CA VAL A 57 1.81 5.96 -18.53
C VAL A 57 1.29 4.51 -18.53
N CYS A 58 1.99 3.63 -19.25
CA CYS A 58 1.63 2.22 -19.36
C CYS A 58 1.96 1.48 -18.06
N THR A 59 0.97 0.85 -17.45
CA THR A 59 1.19 -0.02 -16.30
C THR A 59 1.58 -1.42 -16.76
N LEU A 60 2.73 -1.92 -16.32
CA LEU A 60 3.12 -3.32 -16.45
C LEU A 60 2.70 -4.06 -15.16
N PRO A 61 1.62 -4.85 -15.18
CA PRO A 61 1.17 -5.56 -14.00
C PRO A 61 2.15 -6.69 -13.66
N LEU A 62 2.62 -6.72 -12.41
CA LEU A 62 3.45 -7.78 -11.86
C LEU A 62 2.59 -8.64 -10.93
N PRO A 63 2.17 -9.85 -11.35
CA PRO A 63 1.35 -10.72 -10.52
C PRO A 63 2.06 -11.11 -9.22
N ALA A 64 1.37 -10.96 -8.08
CA ALA A 64 1.90 -11.46 -6.83
C ALA A 64 1.85 -13.00 -6.76
N ARG A 65 2.85 -13.60 -6.11
CA ARG A 65 2.92 -15.02 -5.78
C ARG A 65 2.20 -15.31 -4.46
N ALA A 66 2.40 -16.51 -3.93
CA ALA A 66 1.87 -16.89 -2.63
C ALA A 66 2.24 -15.86 -1.54
N GLY A 67 1.29 -15.55 -0.66
CA GLY A 67 1.45 -14.52 0.36
C GLY A 67 1.43 -13.09 -0.18
N LEU A 68 0.95 -12.88 -1.40
CA LEU A 68 0.87 -11.58 -2.08
C LEU A 68 2.23 -10.85 -2.22
N LEU A 69 3.32 -11.61 -2.34
CA LEU A 69 4.65 -11.07 -2.57
C LEU A 69 4.95 -10.99 -4.07
N PRO A 70 5.52 -9.87 -4.57
CA PRO A 70 5.97 -9.76 -5.95
C PRO A 70 7.23 -10.61 -6.19
N ASP A 71 7.35 -11.15 -7.39
CA ASP A 71 8.47 -12.00 -7.79
C ASP A 71 9.52 -11.17 -8.55
N ILE A 72 10.79 -11.31 -8.16
CA ILE A 72 11.90 -10.53 -8.71
C ILE A 72 12.28 -10.94 -10.14
N GLU A 73 12.22 -12.25 -10.45
CA GLU A 73 12.55 -12.75 -11.78
C GLU A 73 11.47 -12.35 -12.79
N GLU A 74 10.21 -12.42 -12.36
CA GLU A 74 9.09 -11.94 -13.18
C GLU A 74 9.17 -10.43 -13.40
N ALA A 75 9.51 -9.64 -12.37
CA ALA A 75 9.74 -8.22 -12.52
C ALA A 75 10.86 -7.91 -13.52
N ALA A 76 11.97 -8.64 -13.46
CA ALA A 76 13.09 -8.48 -14.38
C ALA A 76 12.69 -8.76 -15.84
N SER A 77 11.82 -9.74 -16.05
CA SER A 77 11.32 -10.09 -17.39
C SER A 77 10.40 -9.05 -18.02
N LEU A 78 9.78 -8.20 -17.19
CA LEU A 78 8.89 -7.12 -17.64
C LEU A 78 9.64 -5.86 -18.07
N ILE A 79 10.93 -5.72 -17.72
CA ILE A 79 11.69 -4.49 -18.01
C ILE A 79 11.94 -4.35 -19.50
N THR A 80 11.59 -3.19 -20.04
CA THR A 80 11.85 -2.79 -21.43
C THR A 80 12.66 -1.48 -21.47
N ASN A 81 12.98 -0.99 -22.66
CA ASN A 81 13.65 0.31 -22.84
C ASN A 81 12.75 1.51 -22.47
N ARG A 82 11.44 1.31 -22.32
CA ARG A 82 10.48 2.33 -21.89
C ARG A 82 10.18 2.29 -20.39
N THR A 83 10.62 1.26 -19.68
CA THR A 83 10.40 1.16 -18.23
C THR A 83 11.19 2.26 -17.53
N ARG A 84 10.52 3.01 -16.62
CA ARG A 84 11.12 4.12 -15.86
C ARG A 84 11.17 3.84 -14.38
N ALA A 85 10.20 3.09 -13.85
CA ALA A 85 10.12 2.83 -12.42
C ALA A 85 9.51 1.47 -12.09
N ILE A 86 9.87 0.99 -10.91
CA ILE A 86 9.18 -0.08 -10.19
C ILE A 86 8.55 0.56 -8.96
N VAL A 87 7.26 0.32 -8.71
CA VAL A 87 6.54 0.89 -7.56
C VAL A 87 6.17 -0.23 -6.60
N LEU A 88 6.61 -0.12 -5.35
CA LEU A 88 6.24 -1.02 -4.26
C LEU A 88 5.38 -0.28 -3.24
N VAL A 89 4.45 -0.99 -2.61
CA VAL A 89 3.65 -0.48 -1.48
C VAL A 89 3.85 -1.43 -0.31
N THR A 90 4.50 -0.99 0.77
CA THR A 90 4.77 -1.86 1.92
C THR A 90 4.70 -1.09 3.24
N PRO A 91 3.93 -1.57 4.22
CA PRO A 91 2.91 -2.64 4.12
C PRO A 91 1.88 -2.37 3.02
N ASN A 92 1.44 -3.43 2.33
CA ASN A 92 0.68 -3.32 1.09
C ASN A 92 -0.78 -2.88 1.31
N ASN A 93 -1.28 -2.05 0.45
CA ASN A 93 -2.70 -1.81 0.21
C ASN A 93 -3.03 -2.28 -1.22
N PRO A 94 -3.87 -3.31 -1.39
CA PRO A 94 -4.91 -3.81 -0.49
C PRO A 94 -4.53 -5.05 0.35
N GLY A 95 -3.41 -5.69 0.09
CA GLY A 95 -3.08 -7.02 0.62
C GLY A 95 -2.78 -7.06 2.13
N GLY A 96 -2.41 -5.93 2.73
CA GLY A 96 -1.98 -5.84 4.12
C GLY A 96 -0.59 -6.44 4.40
N VAL A 97 0.04 -7.05 3.42
CA VAL A 97 1.31 -7.77 3.60
C VAL A 97 2.50 -6.84 3.72
N GLU A 98 3.45 -7.24 4.54
CA GLU A 98 4.71 -6.55 4.78
C GLU A 98 5.78 -7.22 3.93
N TYR A 99 6.37 -6.49 2.98
CA TYR A 99 7.43 -7.05 2.13
C TYR A 99 8.71 -7.25 2.94
N PRO A 100 9.32 -8.45 2.92
CA PRO A 100 10.58 -8.71 3.60
C PRO A 100 11.66 -7.70 3.16
N ALA A 101 12.48 -7.24 4.11
CA ALA A 101 13.56 -6.29 3.82
C ALA A 101 14.51 -6.80 2.73
N GLN A 102 14.77 -8.12 2.67
CA GLN A 102 15.57 -8.72 1.60
C GLN A 102 14.91 -8.56 0.23
N LEU A 103 13.60 -8.79 0.12
CA LEU A 103 12.86 -8.60 -1.13
C LEU A 103 12.94 -7.14 -1.59
N VAL A 104 12.80 -6.18 -0.67
CA VAL A 104 12.93 -4.75 -0.98
C VAL A 104 14.35 -4.41 -1.46
N ARG A 105 15.40 -5.01 -0.85
CA ARG A 105 16.79 -4.89 -1.34
C ARG A 105 16.98 -5.48 -2.73
N ASP A 106 16.36 -6.63 -3.01
CA ASP A 106 16.47 -7.28 -4.32
C ASP A 106 15.84 -6.41 -5.42
N PHE A 107 14.68 -5.79 -5.15
CA PHE A 107 14.07 -4.82 -6.05
C PHE A 107 14.91 -3.55 -6.22
N PHE A 108 15.55 -3.09 -5.15
CA PHE A 108 16.46 -1.95 -5.23
C PHE A 108 17.68 -2.27 -6.12
N ALA A 109 18.28 -3.44 -5.94
CA ALA A 109 19.39 -3.88 -6.78
C ALA A 109 18.96 -4.08 -8.25
N LEU A 110 17.76 -4.61 -8.49
CA LEU A 110 17.20 -4.74 -9.84
C LEU A 110 17.02 -3.38 -10.51
N ALA A 111 16.37 -2.43 -9.82
CA ALA A 111 16.14 -1.09 -10.34
C ALA A 111 17.46 -0.38 -10.65
N ARG A 112 18.44 -0.45 -9.71
CA ARG A 112 19.78 0.13 -9.88
C ARG A 112 20.50 -0.41 -11.13
N ARG A 113 20.49 -1.74 -11.32
CA ARG A 113 21.12 -2.39 -12.50
C ARG A 113 20.57 -1.91 -13.84
N HIS A 114 19.29 -1.56 -13.87
CA HIS A 114 18.59 -1.14 -15.09
C HIS A 114 18.43 0.38 -15.19
N GLY A 115 18.99 1.16 -14.26
CA GLY A 115 18.86 2.62 -14.24
C GLY A 115 17.43 3.12 -14.01
N LEU A 116 16.59 2.31 -13.35
CA LEU A 116 15.19 2.62 -13.03
C LEU A 116 15.09 3.29 -11.65
N ALA A 117 14.02 4.04 -11.45
CA ALA A 117 13.64 4.45 -10.11
C ALA A 117 12.92 3.31 -9.36
N LEU A 118 13.27 3.09 -8.09
CA LEU A 118 12.46 2.32 -7.16
C LEU A 118 11.64 3.28 -6.31
N VAL A 119 10.32 3.32 -6.53
CA VAL A 119 9.39 4.13 -5.73
C VAL A 119 8.76 3.23 -4.68
N ILE A 120 8.94 3.58 -3.40
CA ILE A 120 8.35 2.82 -2.28
C ILE A 120 7.34 3.70 -1.56
N ASP A 121 6.07 3.32 -1.60
CA ASP A 121 5.01 3.92 -0.79
C ASP A 121 4.96 3.23 0.58
N GLU A 122 5.37 3.95 1.60
CA GLU A 122 5.44 3.48 2.98
C GLU A 122 4.39 4.16 3.88
N THR A 123 3.22 4.45 3.32
CA THR A 123 2.08 5.06 4.05
C THR A 123 1.74 4.31 5.35
N TYR A 124 2.01 3.02 5.43
CA TYR A 124 1.65 2.16 6.57
C TYR A 124 2.85 1.64 7.35
N ARG A 125 4.07 2.16 7.15
CA ARG A 125 5.31 1.66 7.80
C ARG A 125 5.22 1.58 9.33
N ASP A 126 4.50 2.53 9.95
CA ASP A 126 4.38 2.60 11.40
C ASP A 126 3.53 1.47 12.00
N PHE A 127 2.85 0.70 11.15
CA PHE A 127 2.03 -0.46 11.51
C PHE A 127 2.66 -1.79 11.08
N ASP A 128 3.93 -1.80 10.65
CA ASP A 128 4.67 -3.03 10.34
C ASP A 128 4.86 -3.86 11.63
N ALA A 129 4.41 -5.12 11.59
CA ALA A 129 4.44 -5.98 12.76
C ALA A 129 5.84 -6.49 13.12
N ARG A 130 6.77 -6.47 12.15
CA ARG A 130 8.13 -7.00 12.32
C ARG A 130 9.05 -6.06 13.09
N THR A 131 8.67 -4.80 13.26
CA THR A 131 9.50 -3.80 13.91
C THR A 131 9.10 -3.64 15.37
N GLU A 132 10.06 -3.65 16.28
CA GLU A 132 9.82 -3.47 17.72
C GLU A 132 9.68 -1.99 18.11
N THR A 133 10.09 -1.08 17.22
CA THR A 133 10.12 0.35 17.50
C THR A 133 8.89 1.08 16.93
N THR A 134 8.49 2.17 17.57
CA THR A 134 7.40 3.04 17.16
C THR A 134 7.61 3.71 15.79
N HIS A 135 8.84 3.70 15.29
CA HIS A 135 9.24 4.28 14.00
C HIS A 135 9.82 3.22 13.07
N GLY A 136 9.34 1.98 13.17
CA GLY A 136 9.89 0.84 12.47
C GLY A 136 10.34 1.13 11.04
N ALA A 137 11.62 0.83 10.77
CA ALA A 137 12.16 0.87 9.42
C ALA A 137 11.94 -0.49 8.76
N PRO A 138 11.04 -0.62 7.78
CA PRO A 138 10.77 -1.91 7.13
C PRO A 138 11.96 -2.40 6.29
N HIS A 139 12.92 -1.54 5.99
CA HIS A 139 14.14 -1.83 5.22
C HIS A 139 15.32 -0.94 5.66
N ASP A 140 16.50 -1.25 5.16
CA ASP A 140 17.77 -0.57 5.46
C ASP A 140 18.36 0.19 4.25
N LEU A 141 17.58 0.46 3.20
CA LEU A 141 18.09 1.04 1.95
C LEU A 141 18.77 2.41 2.15
N PHE A 142 18.33 3.20 3.13
CA PHE A 142 18.95 4.50 3.43
C PHE A 142 20.32 4.40 4.07
N THR A 143 20.82 3.20 4.40
CA THR A 143 22.20 2.97 4.83
C THR A 143 23.17 2.83 3.66
N ASP A 144 22.68 2.59 2.45
CA ASP A 144 23.49 2.60 1.22
C ASP A 144 23.89 4.06 0.90
N PRO A 145 25.16 4.38 0.71
CA PRO A 145 25.61 5.76 0.48
C PRO A 145 25.03 6.37 -0.81
N ASP A 146 24.72 5.53 -1.81
CA ASP A 146 24.22 5.94 -3.13
C ASP A 146 22.72 5.65 -3.29
N TRP A 147 21.96 5.53 -2.17
CA TRP A 147 20.53 5.22 -2.20
C TRP A 147 19.74 6.20 -3.07
N HIS A 148 20.15 7.44 -3.07
CA HIS A 148 19.46 8.58 -3.71
C HIS A 148 19.46 8.51 -5.25
N ASP A 149 20.31 7.69 -5.85
CA ASP A 149 20.33 7.50 -7.29
C ASP A 149 19.13 6.68 -7.79
N THR A 150 18.62 5.80 -6.94
CA THR A 150 17.61 4.80 -7.30
C THR A 150 16.32 4.94 -6.48
N LEU A 151 16.42 5.16 -5.16
CA LEU A 151 15.28 5.14 -4.25
C LEU A 151 14.52 6.46 -4.25
N ILE A 152 13.20 6.36 -4.31
CA ILE A 152 12.25 7.42 -4.00
C ILE A 152 11.26 6.86 -2.97
N GLN A 153 11.28 7.40 -1.76
CA GLN A 153 10.33 6.99 -0.73
C GLN A 153 9.18 7.98 -0.65
N LEU A 154 7.96 7.45 -0.52
CA LEU A 154 6.75 8.23 -0.29
C LEU A 154 6.19 7.90 1.10
N TYR A 155 5.75 8.94 1.81
CA TYR A 155 5.15 8.78 3.14
C TYR A 155 3.90 9.62 3.30
N SER A 156 2.96 9.12 4.13
CA SER A 156 1.70 9.80 4.44
C SER A 156 1.51 9.99 5.94
N PHE A 157 1.24 11.22 6.37
CA PHE A 157 0.83 11.51 7.73
C PHE A 157 -0.67 11.22 7.99
N SER A 158 -1.41 10.81 6.96
CA SER A 158 -2.86 10.56 7.06
C SER A 158 -3.21 9.42 7.99
N LYS A 159 -2.36 8.39 8.10
CA LYS A 159 -2.67 7.16 8.83
C LYS A 159 -2.07 7.19 10.24
N ALA A 160 -0.77 7.15 10.34
CA ALA A 160 -0.06 7.13 11.62
C ALA A 160 -0.42 8.32 12.52
N TYR A 161 -0.57 9.50 11.96
CA TYR A 161 -0.87 10.73 12.71
C TYR A 161 -2.32 11.20 12.59
N ARG A 162 -3.21 10.41 11.98
CA ARG A 162 -4.64 10.74 11.76
C ARG A 162 -4.88 12.07 11.06
N LEU A 163 -3.90 12.56 10.28
CA LEU A 163 -3.98 13.85 9.56
C LEU A 163 -4.62 13.71 8.16
N THR A 164 -5.60 12.82 8.00
CA THR A 164 -6.21 12.50 6.72
C THR A 164 -6.76 13.72 5.99
N GLY A 165 -7.54 14.56 6.68
CA GLY A 165 -8.14 15.79 6.12
C GLY A 165 -7.16 16.96 6.00
N HIS A 166 -6.01 16.89 6.66
CA HIS A 166 -4.99 17.94 6.63
C HIS A 166 -4.04 17.85 5.43
N ARG A 167 -4.09 16.75 4.68
CA ARG A 167 -3.36 16.56 3.44
C ARG A 167 -1.86 16.82 3.58
N VAL A 168 -1.16 16.00 4.34
CA VAL A 168 0.30 16.07 4.48
C VAL A 168 0.93 14.74 4.11
N GLY A 169 1.92 14.79 3.23
CA GLY A 169 2.77 13.69 2.83
C GLY A 169 4.19 14.16 2.61
N ALA A 170 5.09 13.25 2.30
CA ALA A 170 6.49 13.56 2.01
C ALA A 170 7.03 12.68 0.87
N ILE A 171 7.97 13.25 0.13
CA ILE A 171 8.86 12.55 -0.80
C ILE A 171 10.25 12.61 -0.20
N THR A 172 10.95 11.48 -0.12
CA THR A 172 12.38 11.42 0.17
C THR A 172 13.12 10.90 -1.06
N ALA A 173 13.98 11.72 -1.66
CA ALA A 173 14.67 11.43 -2.91
C ALA A 173 15.96 12.26 -3.04
N SER A 174 16.75 12.09 -4.11
CA SER A 174 17.86 13.00 -4.40
C SER A 174 17.36 14.42 -4.64
N THR A 175 18.21 15.40 -4.35
CA THR A 175 17.90 16.84 -4.61
C THR A 175 17.57 17.09 -6.08
N GLN A 176 18.23 16.39 -6.99
CA GLN A 176 17.94 16.49 -8.43
C GLN A 176 16.53 16.01 -8.77
N ARG A 177 16.10 14.84 -8.23
CA ARG A 177 14.74 14.31 -8.43
C ARG A 177 13.68 15.21 -7.81
N LEU A 178 13.98 15.77 -6.63
CA LEU A 178 13.08 16.73 -5.97
C LEU A 178 12.92 18.01 -6.78
N SER A 179 14.00 18.53 -7.37
CA SER A 179 13.91 19.71 -8.25
C SER A 179 13.03 19.50 -9.49
N GLU A 180 13.00 18.28 -10.04
CA GLU A 180 12.07 17.94 -11.13
C GLU A 180 10.62 17.80 -10.62
N ALA A 181 10.42 17.13 -9.47
CA ALA A 181 9.10 17.00 -8.86
C ALA A 181 8.51 18.35 -8.41
N GLU A 182 9.37 19.29 -8.00
CA GLU A 182 8.98 20.66 -7.59
C GLU A 182 8.23 21.41 -8.70
N LYS A 183 8.60 21.23 -9.98
CA LYS A 183 7.91 21.84 -11.11
C LYS A 183 6.42 21.45 -11.14
N PHE A 184 6.10 20.19 -10.83
CA PHE A 184 4.72 19.74 -10.71
C PHE A 184 4.05 20.32 -9.47
N LEU A 185 4.74 20.30 -8.33
CA LEU A 185 4.19 20.80 -7.06
C LEU A 185 3.85 22.30 -7.14
N ASP A 186 4.74 23.09 -7.76
CA ASP A 186 4.52 24.53 -7.97
C ASP A 186 3.32 24.79 -8.89
N ALA A 187 3.21 24.02 -9.98
CA ALA A 187 2.09 24.18 -10.91
C ALA A 187 0.73 23.82 -10.32
N VAL A 188 0.69 22.86 -9.37
CA VAL A 188 -0.59 22.31 -8.85
C VAL A 188 -0.98 22.92 -7.50
N THR A 189 -0.04 23.25 -6.63
CA THR A 189 -0.33 23.62 -5.24
C THR A 189 0.47 24.84 -4.77
N ILE A 190 1.69 25.05 -5.29
CA ILE A 190 2.72 26.01 -4.82
C ILE A 190 3.19 25.62 -3.41
N CYS A 191 2.32 25.73 -2.39
CA CYS A 191 2.65 25.44 -1.00
C CYS A 191 1.65 24.45 -0.40
N PRO A 192 2.14 23.35 0.21
CA PRO A 192 1.29 22.47 1.00
C PRO A 192 0.68 23.19 2.20
N ASN A 193 -0.45 22.68 2.71
CA ASN A 193 -1.17 23.25 3.86
C ASN A 193 -0.24 23.44 5.07
N GLN A 194 0.00 24.69 5.47
CA GLN A 194 0.91 25.05 6.57
C GLN A 194 0.46 24.49 7.91
N LEU A 195 -0.85 24.54 8.24
CA LEU A 195 -1.36 23.99 9.50
C LEU A 195 -1.13 22.48 9.59
N GLY A 196 -1.30 21.78 8.47
CA GLY A 196 -0.99 20.36 8.38
C GLY A 196 0.49 20.06 8.61
N GLN A 197 1.40 20.88 8.06
CA GLN A 197 2.84 20.75 8.27
C GLN A 197 3.23 20.96 9.73
N ILE A 198 2.66 21.99 10.38
CA ILE A 198 2.89 22.28 11.81
C ILE A 198 2.41 21.10 12.66
N ALA A 199 1.23 20.55 12.37
CA ALA A 199 0.68 19.39 13.06
C ALA A 199 1.54 18.13 12.86
N ALA A 200 2.04 17.91 11.65
CA ALA A 200 2.93 16.77 11.33
C ALA A 200 4.27 16.90 12.07
N LEU A 201 4.88 18.10 12.08
CA LEU A 201 6.13 18.35 12.81
C LEU A 201 5.94 18.13 14.30
N TRP A 202 4.88 18.69 14.88
CA TRP A 202 4.57 18.50 16.29
C TRP A 202 4.35 17.02 16.61
N GLY A 203 3.64 16.29 15.74
CA GLY A 203 3.39 14.87 15.87
C GLY A 203 4.68 14.04 15.87
N LEU A 204 5.60 14.30 14.94
CA LEU A 204 6.90 13.65 14.88
C LEU A 204 7.74 13.87 16.17
N GLN A 205 7.63 15.06 16.76
CA GLN A 205 8.40 15.42 17.96
C GLN A 205 7.77 14.91 19.26
N ASN A 206 6.43 14.73 19.32
CA ASN A 206 5.74 14.57 20.58
C ASN A 206 4.86 13.31 20.68
N LEU A 207 4.51 12.64 19.58
CA LEU A 207 3.52 11.57 19.58
C LEU A 207 4.11 10.15 19.52
N GLY A 208 5.39 9.94 19.85
CA GLY A 208 6.01 8.62 19.79
C GLY A 208 5.29 7.56 20.63
N GLN A 209 4.95 7.87 21.88
CA GLN A 209 4.22 6.96 22.76
C GLN A 209 2.77 6.73 22.29
N TRP A 210 2.10 7.77 21.82
CA TRP A 210 0.75 7.65 21.26
C TRP A 210 0.76 6.76 20.00
N LEU A 211 1.73 6.94 19.13
CA LEU A 211 1.88 6.13 17.92
C LEU A 211 2.15 4.64 18.25
N ALA A 212 2.92 4.38 19.32
CA ALA A 212 3.10 3.01 19.82
C ALA A 212 1.77 2.39 20.26
N GLY A 213 0.90 3.17 20.91
CA GLY A 213 -0.45 2.74 21.28
C GLY A 213 -1.33 2.47 20.06
N GLU A 214 -1.33 3.35 19.06
CA GLU A 214 -2.06 3.16 17.80
C GLU A 214 -1.61 1.89 17.06
N ARG A 215 -0.29 1.65 17.03
CA ARG A 215 0.26 0.42 16.45
C ARG A 215 -0.20 -0.81 17.22
N ALA A 216 -0.12 -0.81 18.54
CA ALA A 216 -0.56 -1.94 19.37
C ALA A 216 -2.04 -2.25 19.13
N GLU A 217 -2.88 -1.23 19.02
CA GLU A 217 -4.32 -1.38 18.73
C GLU A 217 -4.55 -2.02 17.34
N ILE A 218 -3.83 -1.60 16.32
CA ILE A 218 -3.93 -2.20 14.98
C ILE A 218 -3.45 -3.65 14.98
N LEU A 219 -2.37 -3.97 15.71
CA LEU A 219 -1.88 -5.34 15.83
C LEU A 219 -2.87 -6.24 16.59
N ASP A 220 -3.57 -5.71 17.61
CA ASP A 220 -4.64 -6.43 18.31
C ASP A 220 -5.82 -6.74 17.38
N ARG A 221 -6.23 -5.78 16.56
CA ARG A 221 -7.26 -5.99 15.52
C ARG A 221 -6.84 -7.03 14.50
N ARG A 222 -5.58 -6.98 14.04
CA ARG A 222 -5.00 -8.01 13.17
C ARG A 222 -5.07 -9.39 13.82
N ALA A 223 -4.73 -9.50 15.10
CA ALA A 223 -4.84 -10.75 15.84
C ALA A 223 -6.31 -11.23 15.94
N ALA A 224 -7.27 -10.32 16.08
CA ALA A 224 -8.69 -10.66 16.06
C ALA A 224 -9.15 -11.21 14.69
N ILE A 225 -8.67 -10.64 13.57
CA ILE A 225 -8.91 -11.19 12.23
C ILE A 225 -8.45 -12.66 12.18
N HIS A 226 -7.19 -12.91 12.55
CA HIS A 226 -6.64 -14.28 12.54
C HIS A 226 -7.39 -15.24 13.49
N HIS A 227 -7.84 -14.75 14.65
CA HIS A 227 -8.61 -15.54 15.61
C HIS A 227 -9.95 -16.03 15.05
N HIS A 228 -10.64 -15.18 14.29
CA HIS A 228 -11.96 -15.52 13.74
C HIS A 228 -11.88 -16.21 12.36
N MET A 229 -10.73 -16.17 11.68
CA MET A 229 -10.57 -16.69 10.33
C MET A 229 -10.93 -18.18 10.18
N PRO A 230 -10.60 -19.11 11.12
CA PRO A 230 -10.94 -20.54 10.97
C PRO A 230 -12.44 -20.80 10.76
N ALA A 231 -13.32 -20.02 11.42
CA ALA A 231 -14.77 -20.14 11.25
C ALA A 231 -15.21 -19.73 9.82
N LEU A 232 -14.53 -18.78 9.23
CA LEU A 232 -14.80 -18.32 7.88
C LEU A 232 -14.22 -19.27 6.82
N GLU A 233 -13.02 -19.83 7.08
CA GLU A 233 -12.39 -20.86 6.24
C GLU A 233 -13.24 -22.12 6.15
N ALA A 234 -13.88 -22.53 7.25
CA ALA A 234 -14.86 -23.62 7.27
C ALA A 234 -16.08 -23.37 6.37
N LYS A 235 -16.28 -22.14 5.93
CA LYS A 235 -17.31 -21.73 4.94
C LYS A 235 -16.74 -21.51 3.55
N GLY A 236 -15.50 -21.91 3.30
CA GLY A 236 -14.84 -21.84 1.99
C GLY A 236 -14.15 -20.50 1.67
N TRP A 237 -14.08 -19.57 2.61
CA TRP A 237 -13.27 -18.36 2.45
C TRP A 237 -11.78 -18.66 2.59
N ALA A 238 -10.92 -17.78 2.07
CA ALA A 238 -9.49 -17.85 2.30
C ALA A 238 -8.93 -16.46 2.63
N LEU A 239 -7.97 -16.42 3.57
CA LEU A 239 -7.19 -15.23 3.90
C LEU A 239 -5.93 -15.22 3.03
N LEU A 240 -5.83 -14.26 2.11
CA LEU A 240 -4.69 -14.14 1.20
C LEU A 240 -3.56 -13.29 1.80
N GLY A 241 -3.92 -12.30 2.62
CA GLY A 241 -2.98 -11.43 3.32
C GLY A 241 -3.67 -10.63 4.42
N CYS A 242 -2.89 -10.23 5.45
CA CYS A 242 -3.41 -9.44 6.57
C CYS A 242 -2.29 -8.65 7.23
N GLY A 243 -2.48 -7.35 7.38
CA GLY A 243 -1.57 -6.43 8.07
C GLY A 243 -1.91 -4.97 7.81
N ALA A 244 -1.16 -4.07 8.40
CA ALA A 244 -1.51 -2.65 8.39
C ALA A 244 -3.00 -2.46 8.72
N TYR A 245 -3.80 -1.94 7.78
CA TYR A 245 -5.23 -1.68 7.96
C TYR A 245 -6.12 -2.69 7.24
N PHE A 246 -5.55 -3.71 6.57
CA PHE A 246 -6.27 -4.52 5.59
C PHE A 246 -6.13 -6.01 5.81
N ALA A 247 -7.23 -6.74 5.54
CA ALA A 247 -7.22 -8.16 5.22
C ALA A 247 -7.73 -8.34 3.79
N TYR A 248 -7.05 -9.17 3.02
CA TYR A 248 -7.42 -9.48 1.65
C TYR A 248 -7.92 -10.91 1.59
N LEU A 249 -9.17 -11.06 1.19
CA LEU A 249 -9.93 -12.30 1.30
C LEU A 249 -10.32 -12.83 -0.07
N GLU A 250 -10.35 -14.15 -0.22
CA GLU A 250 -11.06 -14.82 -1.30
C GLU A 250 -12.41 -15.34 -0.76
N HIS A 251 -13.50 -15.05 -1.47
CA HIS A 251 -14.84 -15.49 -1.11
C HIS A 251 -15.27 -16.75 -1.85
N PRO A 252 -16.16 -17.61 -1.27
CA PRO A 252 -16.57 -18.87 -1.86
C PRO A 252 -17.77 -18.79 -2.82
N PHE A 253 -18.42 -17.63 -2.96
CA PHE A 253 -19.71 -17.50 -3.61
C PHE A 253 -19.63 -17.50 -5.15
N ALA A 254 -20.71 -17.92 -5.81
CA ALA A 254 -20.82 -17.98 -7.26
C ALA A 254 -20.92 -16.59 -7.93
N ILE A 255 -21.27 -15.55 -7.18
CA ILE A 255 -21.38 -14.17 -7.68
C ILE A 255 -20.02 -13.47 -7.68
N PRO A 256 -19.73 -12.59 -8.64
CA PRO A 256 -18.46 -11.86 -8.66
C PRO A 256 -18.37 -10.76 -7.57
N SER A 257 -17.15 -10.42 -7.18
CA SER A 257 -16.85 -9.56 -6.02
C SER A 257 -17.48 -8.16 -6.08
N ASP A 258 -17.68 -7.58 -7.26
CA ASP A 258 -18.33 -6.28 -7.43
C ASP A 258 -19.83 -6.32 -7.09
N GLN A 259 -20.51 -7.39 -7.49
CA GLN A 259 -21.91 -7.63 -7.11
C GLN A 259 -22.02 -8.05 -5.65
N LEU A 260 -21.11 -8.93 -5.19
CA LEU A 260 -21.04 -9.37 -3.81
C LEU A 260 -20.85 -8.19 -2.84
N ALA A 261 -19.94 -7.25 -3.15
CA ALA A 261 -19.72 -6.07 -2.31
C ALA A 261 -20.99 -5.23 -2.13
N GLN A 262 -21.82 -5.09 -3.18
CA GLN A 262 -23.09 -4.37 -3.10
C GLN A 262 -24.13 -5.14 -2.26
N GLN A 263 -24.21 -6.45 -2.42
CA GLN A 263 -25.12 -7.28 -1.62
C GLN A 263 -24.74 -7.29 -0.15
N LEU A 264 -23.44 -7.39 0.17
CA LEU A 264 -22.93 -7.31 1.56
C LEU A 264 -23.40 -6.03 2.26
N VAL A 265 -23.38 -4.89 1.56
CA VAL A 265 -23.86 -3.63 2.14
C VAL A 265 -25.37 -3.68 2.39
N ARG A 266 -26.15 -4.16 1.42
CA ARG A 266 -27.62 -4.13 1.50
C ARG A 266 -28.20 -5.15 2.47
N GLU A 267 -27.64 -6.35 2.50
CA GLU A 267 -28.23 -7.51 3.18
C GLU A 267 -27.54 -7.84 4.51
N ALA A 268 -26.22 -7.55 4.62
CA ALA A 268 -25.44 -7.85 5.83
C ALA A 268 -24.94 -6.59 6.57
N GLY A 269 -25.09 -5.39 5.99
CA GLY A 269 -24.53 -4.15 6.59
C GLY A 269 -23.02 -4.18 6.69
N VAL A 270 -22.33 -4.82 5.71
CA VAL A 270 -20.88 -4.98 5.65
C VAL A 270 -20.34 -4.31 4.40
N LEU A 271 -19.38 -3.38 4.57
CA LEU A 271 -18.71 -2.70 3.47
C LEU A 271 -17.31 -3.29 3.25
N LEU A 272 -17.14 -4.02 2.17
CA LEU A 272 -15.85 -4.49 1.65
C LEU A 272 -15.65 -3.94 0.24
N LEU A 273 -14.40 -3.78 -0.19
CA LEU A 273 -14.13 -3.36 -1.57
C LEU A 273 -13.81 -4.56 -2.46
N PRO A 274 -14.36 -4.60 -3.69
CA PRO A 274 -14.16 -5.72 -4.61
C PRO A 274 -12.73 -5.76 -5.15
N GLY A 275 -12.20 -6.96 -5.35
CA GLY A 275 -10.85 -7.20 -5.89
C GLY A 275 -10.66 -6.61 -7.30
N THR A 276 -11.74 -6.43 -8.04
CA THR A 276 -11.74 -5.79 -9.38
C THR A 276 -11.19 -4.37 -9.38
N MET A 277 -11.19 -3.66 -8.25
CA MET A 277 -10.56 -2.34 -8.11
C MET A 277 -9.03 -2.40 -8.04
N PHE A 278 -8.46 -3.54 -7.71
CA PHE A 278 -7.05 -3.71 -7.38
C PHE A 278 -6.27 -4.58 -8.37
N MET A 279 -6.91 -5.00 -9.44
CA MET A 279 -6.37 -5.94 -10.43
C MET A 279 -6.64 -5.46 -11.85
N PRO A 280 -5.91 -5.98 -12.85
CA PRO A 280 -6.22 -5.72 -14.25
C PRO A 280 -7.68 -6.05 -14.58
N LYS A 281 -8.26 -5.25 -15.47
CA LYS A 281 -9.64 -5.46 -15.94
C LYS A 281 -9.80 -6.85 -16.54
N GLY A 282 -10.84 -7.57 -16.11
CA GLY A 282 -11.13 -8.93 -16.58
C GLY A 282 -10.34 -10.03 -15.87
N SER A 283 -9.56 -9.71 -14.84
CA SER A 283 -8.88 -10.72 -14.03
C SER A 283 -9.88 -11.67 -13.34
N PRO A 284 -9.81 -12.98 -13.60
CA PRO A 284 -10.75 -13.93 -12.99
C PRO A 284 -10.54 -14.08 -11.47
N THR A 285 -9.31 -13.93 -10.99
CA THR A 285 -9.00 -13.95 -9.55
C THR A 285 -9.60 -12.75 -8.83
N ALA A 286 -9.58 -11.58 -9.46
CA ALA A 286 -10.18 -10.36 -8.90
C ALA A 286 -11.67 -10.51 -8.60
N ALA A 287 -12.40 -11.26 -9.44
CA ALA A 287 -13.82 -11.52 -9.25
C ALA A 287 -14.14 -12.35 -7.99
N ARG A 288 -13.12 -12.96 -7.38
CA ARG A 288 -13.24 -13.78 -6.17
C ARG A 288 -12.66 -13.10 -4.92
N GLN A 289 -12.11 -11.91 -5.05
CA GLN A 289 -11.33 -11.26 -3.99
C GLN A 289 -12.04 -10.02 -3.44
N LEU A 290 -11.83 -9.76 -2.15
CA LEU A 290 -12.37 -8.61 -1.42
C LEU A 290 -11.31 -8.04 -0.49
N ARG A 291 -11.24 -6.71 -0.40
CA ARG A 291 -10.47 -6.03 0.63
C ARG A 291 -11.35 -5.66 1.81
N LEU A 292 -11.02 -6.14 2.99
CA LEU A 292 -11.56 -5.74 4.27
C LEU A 292 -10.63 -4.68 4.90
N ALA A 293 -11.18 -3.51 5.26
CA ALA A 293 -10.47 -2.50 6.03
C ALA A 293 -10.94 -2.57 7.50
N PHE A 294 -10.06 -3.00 8.42
CA PHE A 294 -10.42 -3.26 9.82
C PHE A 294 -9.97 -2.15 10.79
N ALA A 295 -9.30 -1.12 10.29
CA ALA A 295 -8.77 -0.06 11.14
C ALA A 295 -9.82 0.87 11.78
N ASN A 296 -11.07 0.77 11.37
CA ASN A 296 -12.19 1.61 11.86
C ASN A 296 -13.15 0.90 12.81
N ILE A 297 -12.89 -0.37 13.13
CA ILE A 297 -13.67 -1.16 14.09
C ILE A 297 -12.72 -1.78 15.12
N ASP A 298 -13.21 -2.00 16.33
CA ASP A 298 -12.48 -2.67 17.40
C ASP A 298 -12.61 -4.21 17.32
N ARG A 299 -12.01 -4.91 18.27
CA ARG A 299 -12.07 -6.37 18.37
C ARG A 299 -13.51 -6.90 18.40
N SER A 300 -14.44 -6.23 19.07
CA SER A 300 -15.84 -6.63 19.16
C SER A 300 -16.57 -6.42 17.82
N GLY A 301 -16.28 -5.34 17.13
CA GLY A 301 -16.78 -5.08 15.79
C GLY A 301 -16.24 -6.10 14.76
N ILE A 302 -14.99 -6.57 14.91
CA ILE A 302 -14.43 -7.65 14.10
C ILE A 302 -15.19 -8.96 14.35
N ALA A 303 -15.47 -9.32 15.60
CA ALA A 303 -16.28 -10.51 15.93
C ALA A 303 -17.66 -10.44 15.23
N THR A 304 -18.36 -9.33 15.38
CA THR A 304 -19.67 -9.09 14.72
C THR A 304 -19.56 -9.17 13.20
N LEU A 305 -18.49 -8.62 12.61
CA LEU A 305 -18.25 -8.72 11.17
C LEU A 305 -18.13 -10.19 10.72
N PHE A 306 -17.34 -10.98 11.43
CA PHE A 306 -17.14 -12.39 11.09
C PHE A 306 -18.40 -13.24 11.31
N GLU A 307 -19.21 -12.97 12.35
CA GLU A 307 -20.53 -13.57 12.54
C GLU A 307 -21.45 -13.31 11.33
N ARG A 308 -21.48 -12.07 10.85
CA ARG A 308 -22.27 -11.71 9.65
C ARG A 308 -21.77 -12.43 8.41
N LEU A 309 -20.46 -12.48 8.17
CA LEU A 309 -19.88 -13.15 7.00
C LEU A 309 -20.08 -14.67 7.03
N THR A 310 -20.04 -15.32 8.19
CA THR A 310 -20.25 -16.77 8.34
C THR A 310 -21.70 -17.18 8.17
N SER A 311 -22.65 -16.28 8.40
CA SER A 311 -24.10 -16.54 8.32
C SER A 311 -24.72 -16.22 6.94
N LEU A 312 -23.91 -15.85 5.93
CA LEU A 312 -24.42 -15.53 4.59
C LEU A 312 -25.02 -16.77 3.92
N PRO A 313 -26.27 -16.66 3.39
CA PRO A 313 -27.00 -17.81 2.85
C PRO A 313 -26.81 -18.02 1.34
N TRP A 314 -25.81 -17.41 0.73
CA TRP A 314 -25.66 -17.35 -0.72
C TRP A 314 -25.03 -18.61 -1.31
N PRO A 315 -25.37 -18.95 -2.59
CA PRO A 315 -24.83 -20.13 -3.26
C PRO A 315 -23.31 -20.09 -3.39
N LEU A 316 -22.66 -21.20 -3.09
CA LEU A 316 -21.24 -21.39 -3.30
C LEU A 316 -20.90 -21.57 -4.78
N ALA A 317 -19.71 -21.22 -5.18
CA ALA A 317 -19.19 -21.51 -6.51
C ALA A 317 -19.02 -23.03 -6.68
N PRO A 318 -19.19 -23.58 -7.91
CA PRO A 318 -19.16 -25.02 -8.15
C PRO A 318 -17.87 -25.72 -7.67
N ASP A 319 -16.73 -25.05 -7.77
CA ASP A 319 -15.43 -25.53 -7.28
C ASP A 319 -15.29 -25.57 -5.74
N LYS A 320 -16.22 -24.95 -5.03
CA LYS A 320 -16.26 -24.91 -3.54
C LYS A 320 -17.36 -25.80 -2.96
N VAL A 321 -18.21 -26.44 -3.81
CA VAL A 321 -19.29 -27.32 -3.35
C VAL A 321 -18.79 -28.75 -3.05
N SER A 322 -17.60 -29.11 -3.56
CA SER A 322 -17.00 -30.45 -3.46
C SER A 322 -15.87 -30.57 -2.44
N ALA A 323 -15.62 -29.57 -1.65
CA ALA A 323 -14.65 -29.57 -0.56
C ALA A 323 -15.37 -29.63 0.78
#